data_b84500e26f37aed4af6382d6986ac98c
#
_entry.id   b84500e26f37aed4af6382d6986ac98c
#
_cell.length_a   1.000
_cell.length_b   1.000
_cell.length_c   1.000
_cell.angle_alpha   90.00
_cell.angle_beta   90.00
_cell.angle_gamma   90.00
#
_symmetry.space_group_name_H-M   'P 1'
#
loop_
_entity.id
_entity.type
_entity.pdbx_description
1 polymer ?
#
loop_
_entity_poly.entity_id
_entity_poly.type
_entity_poly.pdbx_seq_one_letter_code
_entity_poly.pdbx_strand_id
1 'polypeptide(L)'
;MNIPNILTTLRLCLMPVFLVLYFSPVENARLWAMGVLVFSFLTDVLDGFIARHFNQVSDLGKILDPVADKVMQITVLLCLAFYNHALIWVVAFVLVKDAALGVGAVYMHKRGIVAQANWFGKVSCFVSFICSLILIIPFSAPLSDKVVLALGVAIVAVNLCALISYICVFFKTAFKKPKV
;
A
#
# COMPACT_ATOMS: atom_id res chain seq x y z
N MET A 1 16.63 -8.81 16.88
CA MET A 1 15.70 -8.29 15.86
C MET A 1 16.42 -8.38 14.51
N ASN A 2 15.78 -8.95 13.49
CA ASN A 2 16.37 -9.01 12.16
C ASN A 2 16.25 -7.65 11.47
N ILE A 3 17.21 -7.33 10.59
CA ILE A 3 17.25 -6.02 9.88
C ILE A 3 15.90 -5.67 9.23
N PRO A 4 15.19 -6.59 8.54
CA PRO A 4 13.88 -6.30 7.97
C PRO A 4 12.85 -5.83 9.01
N ASN A 5 12.78 -6.48 10.18
CA ASN A 5 11.84 -6.09 11.24
C ASN A 5 12.11 -4.68 11.78
N ILE A 6 13.38 -4.25 11.82
CA ILE A 6 13.74 -2.88 12.23
C ILE A 6 13.21 -1.89 11.21
N LEU A 7 13.38 -2.16 9.91
CA LEU A 7 12.91 -1.29 8.82
C LEU A 7 11.38 -1.18 8.80
N THR A 8 10.66 -2.30 9.02
CA THR A 8 9.20 -2.29 9.15
C THR A 8 8.73 -1.46 10.35
N THR A 9 9.40 -1.62 11.50
CA THR A 9 9.10 -0.82 12.71
C THR A 9 9.38 0.67 12.45
N LEU A 10 10.50 0.99 11.79
CA LEU A 10 10.84 2.36 11.40
C LEU A 10 9.72 2.97 10.52
N ARG A 11 9.18 2.22 9.56
CA ARG A 11 8.07 2.66 8.71
C ARG A 11 6.82 2.99 9.53
N LEU A 12 6.48 2.16 10.53
CA LEU A 12 5.38 2.45 11.45
C LEU A 12 5.63 3.72 12.27
N CYS A 13 6.87 3.98 12.68
CA CYS A 13 7.25 5.22 13.37
C CYS A 13 7.26 6.44 12.45
N LEU A 14 7.50 6.27 11.16
CA LEU A 14 7.46 7.35 10.18
C LEU A 14 6.02 7.82 9.87
N MET A 15 5.02 6.97 10.11
CA MET A 15 3.62 7.31 9.84
C MET A 15 3.10 8.48 10.69
N PRO A 16 3.26 8.53 12.03
CA PRO A 16 2.88 9.71 12.80
C PRO A 16 3.68 10.95 12.41
N VAL A 17 4.95 10.80 12.03
CA VAL A 17 5.77 11.92 11.52
C VAL A 17 5.18 12.47 10.22
N PHE A 18 4.78 11.59 9.29
CA PHE A 18 4.08 11.98 8.07
C PHE A 18 2.80 12.76 8.38
N LEU A 19 1.96 12.26 9.31
CA LEU A 19 0.71 12.91 9.69
C LEU A 19 0.95 14.32 10.25
N VAL A 20 1.87 14.46 11.20
CA VAL A 20 2.22 15.75 11.80
C VAL A 20 2.69 16.73 10.73
N LEU A 21 3.58 16.32 9.83
CA LEU A 21 4.08 17.18 8.75
C LEU A 21 2.97 17.52 7.75
N TYR A 22 2.13 16.55 7.38
CA TYR A 22 1.08 16.77 6.39
C TYR A 22 0.04 17.79 6.82
N PHE A 23 -0.31 17.83 8.11
CA PHE A 23 -1.27 18.77 8.69
C PHE A 23 -0.60 20.02 9.30
N SER A 24 0.71 20.12 9.28
CA SER A 24 1.45 21.24 9.82
C SER A 24 1.23 22.52 8.97
N PRO A 25 1.01 23.69 9.60
CA PRO A 25 0.93 24.96 8.91
C PRO A 25 2.30 25.53 8.52
N VAL A 26 3.41 24.85 8.85
CA VAL A 26 4.77 25.31 8.58
C VAL A 26 5.03 25.34 7.07
N GLU A 27 5.76 26.33 6.62
CA GLU A 27 6.19 26.47 5.23
C GLU A 27 6.93 25.20 4.77
N ASN A 28 6.61 24.74 3.57
CA ASN A 28 7.17 23.51 2.98
C ASN A 28 6.92 22.19 3.76
N ALA A 29 6.05 22.18 4.79
CA ALA A 29 5.77 20.98 5.56
C ALA A 29 5.27 19.81 4.68
N ARG A 30 4.48 20.09 3.63
CA ARG A 30 4.03 19.07 2.66
C ARG A 30 5.19 18.47 1.86
N LEU A 31 6.22 19.25 1.54
CA LEU A 31 7.44 18.71 0.89
C LEU A 31 8.19 17.76 1.82
N TRP A 32 8.28 18.11 3.12
CA TRP A 32 8.86 17.21 4.12
C TRP A 32 8.02 15.94 4.30
N ALA A 33 6.68 16.06 4.34
CA ALA A 33 5.79 14.89 4.37
C ALA A 33 6.01 13.98 3.15
N MET A 34 6.14 14.57 1.96
CA MET A 34 6.47 13.82 0.75
C MET A 34 7.82 13.12 0.86
N GLY A 35 8.84 13.80 1.40
CA GLY A 35 10.16 13.20 1.68
C GLY A 35 10.07 11.99 2.61
N VAL A 36 9.29 12.09 3.69
CA VAL A 36 9.03 10.98 4.61
C VAL A 36 8.34 9.81 3.90
N LEU A 37 7.36 10.08 3.03
CA LEU A 37 6.67 9.05 2.28
C LEU A 37 7.60 8.34 1.28
N VAL A 38 8.43 9.09 0.55
CA VAL A 38 9.44 8.52 -0.37
C VAL A 38 10.46 7.68 0.40
N PHE A 39 10.95 8.19 1.53
CA PHE A 39 11.88 7.45 2.38
C PHE A 39 11.26 6.15 2.92
N SER A 40 10.00 6.21 3.36
CA SER A 40 9.26 5.02 3.81
C SER A 40 9.11 3.98 2.69
N PHE A 41 8.83 4.41 1.46
CA PHE A 41 8.74 3.51 0.31
C PHE A 41 10.10 2.90 -0.06
N LEU A 42 11.18 3.68 -0.02
CA LEU A 42 12.53 3.17 -0.28
C LEU A 42 12.97 2.14 0.78
N THR A 43 12.64 2.37 2.06
CA THR A 43 12.93 1.39 3.12
C THR A 43 12.18 0.08 2.91
N ASP A 44 10.93 0.11 2.39
CA ASP A 44 10.16 -1.09 2.02
C ASP A 44 10.82 -1.89 0.89
N VAL A 45 11.28 -1.20 -0.14
CA VAL A 45 11.98 -1.86 -1.26
C VAL A 45 13.29 -2.49 -0.77
N LEU A 46 14.01 -1.78 0.12
CA LEU A 46 15.27 -2.25 0.69
C LEU A 46 15.08 -3.45 1.62
N ASP A 47 14.09 -3.43 2.52
CA ASP A 47 13.86 -4.55 3.43
C ASP A 47 13.45 -5.83 2.67
N GLY A 48 12.60 -5.70 1.66
CA GLY A 48 12.25 -6.80 0.77
C GLY A 48 13.43 -7.36 -0.04
N PHE A 49 14.40 -6.50 -0.41
CA PHE A 49 15.63 -6.93 -1.06
C PHE A 49 16.55 -7.66 -0.07
N ILE A 50 16.79 -7.06 1.10
CA ILE A 50 17.66 -7.62 2.16
C ILE A 50 17.11 -8.96 2.65
N ALA A 51 15.80 -9.05 2.94
CA ALA A 51 15.17 -10.28 3.40
C ALA A 51 15.37 -11.45 2.43
N ARG A 52 15.28 -11.20 1.12
CA ARG A 52 15.48 -12.21 0.08
C ARG A 52 16.94 -12.57 -0.14
N HIS A 53 17.85 -11.59 -0.08
CA HIS A 53 19.27 -11.82 -0.36
C HIS A 53 19.99 -12.51 0.80
N PHE A 54 19.61 -12.20 2.04
CA PHE A 54 20.27 -12.72 3.25
C PHE A 54 19.47 -13.82 3.95
N ASN A 55 18.37 -14.31 3.38
CA ASN A 55 17.49 -15.33 4.00
C ASN A 55 17.05 -14.98 5.44
N GLN A 56 16.92 -13.69 5.76
CA GLN A 56 16.55 -13.19 7.10
C GLN A 56 15.04 -12.94 7.20
N VAL A 57 14.24 -13.89 6.80
CA VAL A 57 12.78 -13.79 6.87
C VAL A 57 12.31 -14.29 8.23
N SER A 58 11.79 -13.40 9.08
CA SER A 58 11.17 -13.78 10.35
C SER A 58 9.66 -14.00 10.18
N ASP A 59 9.07 -14.87 11.01
CA ASP A 59 7.63 -15.12 10.95
C ASP A 59 6.81 -13.88 11.36
N LEU A 60 7.33 -13.06 12.27
CA LEU A 60 6.74 -11.76 12.62
C LEU A 60 6.82 -10.77 11.45
N GLY A 61 7.95 -10.69 10.74
CA GLY A 61 8.11 -9.82 9.57
C GLY A 61 7.12 -10.15 8.46
N LYS A 62 6.90 -11.43 8.17
CA LYS A 62 5.93 -11.89 7.15
C LYS A 62 4.51 -11.34 7.36
N ILE A 63 4.14 -11.05 8.63
CA ILE A 63 2.83 -10.52 8.99
C ILE A 63 2.88 -8.99 9.09
N LEU A 64 3.96 -8.47 9.70
CA LEU A 64 4.07 -7.03 9.99
C LEU A 64 4.26 -6.18 8.74
N ASP A 65 5.05 -6.67 7.75
CA ASP A 65 5.33 -5.95 6.51
C ASP A 65 4.05 -5.64 5.71
N PRO A 66 3.19 -6.63 5.37
CA PRO A 66 1.95 -6.35 4.65
C PRO A 66 0.99 -5.43 5.43
N VAL A 67 1.00 -5.51 6.76
CA VAL A 67 0.17 -4.64 7.61
C VAL A 67 0.69 -3.21 7.58
N ALA A 68 2.00 -3.00 7.76
CA ALA A 68 2.61 -1.67 7.74
C ALA A 68 2.38 -0.96 6.40
N ASP A 69 2.54 -1.67 5.28
CA ASP A 69 2.28 -1.13 3.94
C ASP A 69 0.84 -0.67 3.76
N LYS A 70 -0.11 -1.51 4.18
CA LYS A 70 -1.53 -1.19 4.07
C LYS A 70 -1.93 -0.01 4.94
N VAL A 71 -1.44 0.03 6.18
CA VAL A 71 -1.72 1.13 7.10
C VAL A 71 -1.14 2.43 6.55
N MET A 72 0.09 2.42 6.02
CA MET A 72 0.69 3.61 5.40
C MET A 72 -0.10 4.08 4.18
N GLN A 73 -0.46 3.18 3.27
CA GLN A 73 -1.26 3.49 2.08
C GLN A 73 -2.61 4.12 2.44
N ILE A 74 -3.33 3.51 3.39
CA ILE A 74 -4.64 3.99 3.85
C ILE A 74 -4.50 5.37 4.51
N THR A 75 -3.48 5.55 5.36
CA THR A 75 -3.22 6.83 6.02
C THR A 75 -3.01 7.95 5.02
N VAL A 76 -2.18 7.72 3.99
CA VAL A 76 -1.94 8.69 2.92
C VAL A 76 -3.23 9.02 2.17
N LEU A 77 -4.00 8.02 1.78
CA LEU A 77 -5.27 8.23 1.07
C LEU A 77 -6.30 8.97 1.93
N LEU A 78 -6.38 8.70 3.23
CA LEU A 78 -7.24 9.44 4.18
C LEU A 78 -6.83 10.91 4.28
N CYS A 79 -5.52 11.20 4.39
CA CYS A 79 -5.01 12.56 4.39
C CYS A 79 -5.37 13.32 3.11
N LEU A 80 -5.24 12.67 1.96
CA LEU A 80 -5.63 13.25 0.67
C LEU A 80 -7.14 13.49 0.59
N ALA A 81 -7.96 12.53 1.06
CA ALA A 81 -9.41 12.64 1.08
C ALA A 81 -9.91 13.72 2.06
N PHE A 82 -9.14 14.01 3.11
CA PHE A 82 -9.47 15.09 4.05
C PHE A 82 -9.49 16.47 3.38
N TYR A 83 -8.53 16.75 2.49
CA TYR A 83 -8.48 17.99 1.72
C TYR A 83 -9.31 17.94 0.44
N ASN A 84 -9.52 16.76 -0.12
CA ASN A 84 -10.32 16.59 -1.32
C ASN A 84 -11.33 15.46 -1.16
N HIS A 85 -12.55 15.81 -0.75
CA HIS A 85 -13.64 14.87 -0.50
C HIS A 85 -14.00 14.01 -1.73
N ALA A 86 -13.63 14.47 -2.94
CA ALA A 86 -13.78 13.66 -4.15
C ALA A 86 -12.96 12.35 -4.12
N LEU A 87 -12.01 12.18 -3.20
CA LEU A 87 -11.22 10.95 -3.05
C LEU A 87 -11.78 9.96 -2.01
N ILE A 88 -12.87 10.31 -1.30
CA ILE A 88 -13.45 9.43 -0.26
C ILE A 88 -13.83 8.06 -0.82
N TRP A 89 -14.37 8.00 -2.04
CA TRP A 89 -14.72 6.74 -2.69
C TRP A 89 -13.50 5.86 -3.01
N VAL A 90 -12.33 6.49 -3.31
CA VAL A 90 -11.06 5.77 -3.51
C VAL A 90 -10.64 5.09 -2.22
N VAL A 91 -10.70 5.81 -1.09
CA VAL A 91 -10.41 5.26 0.24
C VAL A 91 -11.33 4.09 0.55
N ALA A 92 -12.64 4.28 0.39
CA ALA A 92 -13.64 3.23 0.66
C ALA A 92 -13.38 1.98 -0.19
N PHE A 93 -13.10 2.16 -1.49
CA PHE A 93 -12.81 1.05 -2.39
C PHE A 93 -11.54 0.29 -1.97
N VAL A 94 -10.44 1.00 -1.67
CA VAL A 94 -9.17 0.38 -1.28
C VAL A 94 -9.33 -0.38 0.04
N LEU A 95 -10.02 0.20 1.02
CA LEU A 95 -10.30 -0.46 2.30
C LEU A 95 -11.09 -1.76 2.13
N VAL A 96 -12.19 -1.72 1.38
CA VAL A 96 -13.03 -2.90 1.13
C VAL A 96 -12.25 -3.98 0.39
N LYS A 97 -11.49 -3.59 -0.64
CA LYS A 97 -10.64 -4.50 -1.41
C LYS A 97 -9.59 -5.16 -0.51
N ASP A 98 -8.87 -4.38 0.32
CA ASP A 98 -7.79 -4.92 1.17
C ASP A 98 -8.35 -5.81 2.28
N ALA A 99 -9.51 -5.47 2.86
CA ALA A 99 -10.21 -6.34 3.79
C ALA A 99 -10.62 -7.66 3.13
N ALA A 100 -11.20 -7.62 1.93
CA ALA A 100 -11.59 -8.81 1.18
C ALA A 100 -10.38 -9.71 0.85
N LEU A 101 -9.26 -9.13 0.42
CA LEU A 101 -8.02 -9.86 0.16
C LEU A 101 -7.44 -10.47 1.43
N GLY A 102 -7.48 -9.75 2.55
CA GLY A 102 -7.04 -10.25 3.86
C GLY A 102 -7.85 -11.47 4.32
N VAL A 103 -9.18 -11.37 4.25
CA VAL A 103 -10.08 -12.50 4.57
C VAL A 103 -9.81 -13.69 3.64
N GLY A 104 -9.67 -13.44 2.33
CA GLY A 104 -9.34 -14.47 1.35
C GLY A 104 -8.00 -15.15 1.63
N ALA A 105 -6.97 -14.40 2.01
CA ALA A 105 -5.65 -14.93 2.36
C ALA A 105 -5.69 -15.83 3.60
N VAL A 106 -6.40 -15.40 4.66
CA VAL A 106 -6.60 -16.21 5.88
C VAL A 106 -7.37 -17.51 5.57
N TYR A 107 -8.40 -17.43 4.74
CA TYR A 107 -9.16 -18.62 4.32
C TYR A 107 -8.30 -19.62 3.53
N MET A 108 -7.47 -19.14 2.59
CA MET A 108 -6.55 -19.99 1.84
C MET A 108 -5.50 -20.64 2.75
N HIS A 109 -4.95 -19.87 3.68
CA HIS A 109 -3.96 -20.37 4.63
C HIS A 109 -4.52 -21.51 5.48
N LYS A 110 -5.75 -21.38 5.99
CA LYS A 110 -6.44 -22.46 6.74
C LYS A 110 -6.66 -23.74 5.92
N ARG A 111 -6.67 -23.64 4.60
CA ARG A 111 -6.77 -24.79 3.68
C ARG A 111 -5.43 -25.33 3.21
N GLY A 112 -4.30 -24.84 3.76
CA GLY A 112 -2.95 -25.25 3.36
C GLY A 112 -2.53 -24.74 1.97
N ILE A 113 -3.26 -23.77 1.40
CA ILE A 113 -2.97 -23.21 0.09
C ILE A 113 -2.12 -21.95 0.30
N VAL A 114 -0.89 -21.96 -0.23
CA VAL A 114 -0.02 -20.77 -0.17
C VAL A 114 -0.36 -19.85 -1.34
N ALA A 115 -0.89 -18.66 -1.03
CA ALA A 115 -1.15 -17.64 -2.03
C ALA A 115 0.19 -17.13 -2.61
N GLN A 116 0.40 -17.30 -3.91
CA GLN A 116 1.58 -16.76 -4.57
C GLN A 116 1.47 -15.25 -4.77
N ALA A 117 2.58 -14.55 -4.55
CA ALA A 117 2.66 -13.11 -4.80
C ALA A 117 2.39 -12.82 -6.28
N ASN A 118 1.42 -11.94 -6.55
CA ASN A 118 0.99 -11.61 -7.91
C ASN A 118 1.67 -10.31 -8.38
N TRP A 119 2.20 -10.32 -9.59
CA TRP A 119 2.82 -9.13 -10.21
C TRP A 119 1.87 -7.93 -10.24
N PHE A 120 0.59 -8.17 -10.51
CA PHE A 120 -0.45 -7.13 -10.52
C PHE A 120 -0.60 -6.41 -9.18
N GLY A 121 -0.41 -7.13 -8.06
CA GLY A 121 -0.40 -6.51 -6.74
C GLY A 121 0.76 -5.52 -6.56
N LYS A 122 1.96 -5.86 -7.04
CA LYS A 122 3.14 -4.97 -6.97
C LYS A 122 2.96 -3.71 -7.82
N VAL A 123 2.47 -3.88 -9.05
CA VAL A 123 2.19 -2.76 -9.95
C VAL A 123 1.12 -1.84 -9.36
N SER A 124 0.06 -2.39 -8.75
CA SER A 124 -0.98 -1.56 -8.14
C SER A 124 -0.48 -0.74 -6.95
N CYS A 125 0.40 -1.31 -6.11
CA CYS A 125 1.04 -0.58 -5.01
C CYS A 125 1.92 0.56 -5.55
N PHE A 126 2.75 0.28 -6.55
CA PHE A 126 3.65 1.27 -7.15
C PHE A 126 2.88 2.43 -7.81
N VAL A 127 1.87 2.12 -8.63
CA VAL A 127 1.05 3.15 -9.29
C VAL A 127 0.27 3.97 -8.26
N SER A 128 -0.31 3.32 -7.25
CA SER A 128 -1.01 4.03 -6.17
C SER A 128 -0.08 4.97 -5.41
N PHE A 129 1.17 4.55 -5.16
CA PHE A 129 2.20 5.37 -4.54
C PHE A 129 2.52 6.61 -5.39
N ILE A 130 2.79 6.44 -6.68
CA ILE A 130 3.09 7.56 -7.60
C ILE A 130 1.92 8.53 -7.69
N CYS A 131 0.69 8.04 -7.85
CA CYS A 131 -0.50 8.89 -7.86
C CYS A 131 -0.65 9.68 -6.56
N SER A 132 -0.39 9.05 -5.41
CA SER A 132 -0.43 9.71 -4.09
C SER A 132 0.65 10.78 -3.96
N LEU A 133 1.87 10.54 -4.44
CA LEU A 133 2.94 11.54 -4.47
C LEU A 133 2.53 12.77 -5.29
N ILE A 134 1.97 12.56 -6.49
CA ILE A 134 1.51 13.67 -7.34
C ILE A 134 0.44 14.49 -6.62
N LEU A 135 -0.48 13.84 -5.90
CA LEU A 135 -1.54 14.51 -5.15
C LEU A 135 -1.05 15.28 -3.92
N ILE A 136 0.11 14.89 -3.34
CA ILE A 136 0.71 15.57 -2.19
C ILE A 136 1.52 16.80 -2.61
N ILE A 137 2.08 16.82 -3.84
CA ILE A 137 2.95 17.92 -4.29
C ILE A 137 2.25 19.27 -4.09
N PRO A 138 2.88 20.21 -3.37
CA PRO A 138 2.33 21.54 -3.21
C PRO A 138 2.54 22.35 -4.49
N PHE A 139 1.63 22.23 -5.46
CA PHE A 139 1.65 23.08 -6.64
C PHE A 139 1.31 24.51 -6.26
N SER A 140 1.86 25.49 -6.98
CA SER A 140 1.57 26.92 -6.83
C SER A 140 0.08 27.25 -7.04
N ALA A 141 -0.62 26.41 -7.82
CA ALA A 141 -2.09 26.44 -7.97
C ALA A 141 -2.65 25.05 -7.61
N PRO A 142 -3.85 24.99 -6.99
CA PRO A 142 -4.49 23.71 -6.69
C PRO A 142 -4.70 22.91 -7.97
N LEU A 143 -4.46 21.58 -7.89
CA LEU A 143 -4.77 20.68 -8.99
C LEU A 143 -6.25 20.80 -9.37
N SER A 144 -6.55 20.82 -10.66
CA SER A 144 -7.95 20.87 -11.08
C SER A 144 -8.66 19.56 -10.65
N ASP A 145 -9.96 19.68 -10.32
CA ASP A 145 -10.78 18.54 -9.89
C ASP A 145 -10.74 17.39 -10.90
N LYS A 146 -10.61 17.71 -12.19
CA LYS A 146 -10.48 16.70 -13.26
C LYS A 146 -9.19 15.87 -13.10
N VAL A 147 -8.06 16.49 -12.74
CA VAL A 147 -6.79 15.80 -12.53
C VAL A 147 -6.86 14.94 -11.26
N VAL A 148 -7.40 15.48 -10.18
CA VAL A 148 -7.60 14.74 -8.94
C VAL A 148 -8.49 13.52 -9.16
N LEU A 149 -9.60 13.69 -9.88
CA LEU A 149 -10.51 12.60 -10.22
C LEU A 149 -9.82 11.55 -11.13
N ALA A 150 -9.06 11.99 -12.13
CA ALA A 150 -8.33 11.09 -13.02
C ALA A 150 -7.30 10.24 -12.27
N LEU A 151 -6.54 10.83 -11.34
CA LEU A 151 -5.60 10.11 -10.49
C LEU A 151 -6.34 9.14 -9.54
N GLY A 152 -7.48 9.54 -8.97
CA GLY A 152 -8.32 8.66 -8.17
C GLY A 152 -8.84 7.45 -8.96
N VAL A 153 -9.32 7.68 -10.19
CA VAL A 153 -9.76 6.61 -11.11
C VAL A 153 -8.60 5.70 -11.47
N ALA A 154 -7.41 6.23 -11.72
CA ALA A 154 -6.21 5.43 -11.99
C ALA A 154 -5.86 4.50 -10.82
N ILE A 155 -5.89 5.02 -9.57
CA ILE A 155 -5.67 4.22 -8.37
C ILE A 155 -6.68 3.07 -8.30
N VAL A 156 -7.97 3.36 -8.49
CA VAL A 156 -9.02 2.32 -8.42
C VAL A 156 -8.89 1.30 -9.55
N ALA A 157 -8.62 1.74 -10.78
CA ALA A 157 -8.46 0.85 -11.92
C ALA A 157 -7.35 -0.18 -11.72
N VAL A 158 -6.15 0.25 -11.31
CA VAL A 158 -5.03 -0.68 -11.08
C VAL A 158 -5.27 -1.61 -9.89
N ASN A 159 -5.94 -1.12 -8.84
CA ASN A 159 -6.32 -1.93 -7.69
C ASN A 159 -7.43 -2.94 -8.04
N LEU A 160 -8.36 -2.58 -8.93
CA LEU A 160 -9.37 -3.50 -9.45
C LEU A 160 -8.74 -4.61 -10.31
N CYS A 161 -7.80 -4.27 -11.18
CA CYS A 161 -7.03 -5.27 -11.95
C CYS A 161 -6.28 -6.24 -11.04
N ALA A 162 -5.68 -5.73 -9.96
CA ALA A 162 -5.02 -6.57 -8.95
C ALA A 162 -6.03 -7.51 -8.26
N LEU A 163 -7.20 -6.99 -7.84
CA LEU A 163 -8.26 -7.78 -7.22
C LEU A 163 -8.74 -8.91 -8.13
N ILE A 164 -9.06 -8.60 -9.40
CA ILE A 164 -9.50 -9.60 -10.39
C ILE A 164 -8.41 -10.68 -10.57
N SER A 165 -7.15 -10.28 -10.66
CA SER A 165 -6.03 -11.22 -10.78
C SER A 165 -5.94 -12.16 -9.56
N TYR A 166 -6.12 -11.63 -8.34
CA TYR A 166 -6.15 -12.46 -7.13
C TYR A 166 -7.32 -13.43 -7.12
N ILE A 167 -8.52 -12.99 -7.52
CA ILE A 167 -9.71 -13.83 -7.64
C ILE A 167 -9.47 -14.95 -8.66
N CYS A 168 -8.90 -14.66 -9.82
CA CYS A 168 -8.57 -15.68 -10.84
C CYS A 168 -7.58 -16.71 -10.31
N VAL A 169 -6.53 -16.28 -9.60
CA VAL A 169 -5.55 -17.20 -8.97
C VAL A 169 -6.23 -18.05 -7.89
N PHE A 170 -7.10 -17.44 -7.08
CA PHE A 170 -7.85 -18.14 -6.05
C PHE A 170 -8.70 -19.28 -6.65
N PHE A 171 -9.53 -19.00 -7.66
CA PHE A 171 -10.34 -20.02 -8.31
C PHE A 171 -9.48 -21.10 -8.95
N LYS A 172 -8.41 -20.72 -9.66
CA LYS A 172 -7.50 -21.67 -10.33
C LYS A 172 -6.82 -22.63 -9.33
N THR A 173 -6.54 -22.15 -8.12
CA THR A 173 -5.87 -22.95 -7.08
C THR A 173 -6.89 -23.76 -6.26
N ALA A 174 -8.05 -23.20 -5.97
CA ALA A 174 -9.12 -23.88 -5.23
C ALA A 174 -9.74 -25.07 -5.98
N PHE A 175 -9.81 -24.99 -7.33
CA PHE A 175 -10.33 -26.06 -8.18
C PHE A 175 -9.27 -27.04 -8.70
N LYS A 176 -8.00 -26.81 -8.41
CA LYS A 176 -6.93 -27.77 -8.73
C LYS A 176 -7.01 -28.91 -7.71
N LYS A 177 -7.53 -30.09 -8.13
CA LYS A 177 -7.54 -31.31 -7.31
C LYS A 177 -6.17 -31.55 -6.69
N PRO A 178 -6.06 -31.93 -5.40
CA PRO A 178 -4.79 -32.35 -4.84
C PRO A 178 -4.26 -33.48 -5.72
N LYS A 179 -3.01 -33.33 -6.18
CA LYS A 179 -2.29 -34.47 -6.74
C LYS A 179 -2.10 -35.44 -5.59
N VAL A 180 -2.78 -36.59 -5.66
CA VAL A 180 -2.55 -37.77 -4.83
C VAL A 180 -1.17 -38.32 -5.13
#